data_c96e999d9bcb5bf405a46058534b8e98
#
_entry.id   c96e999d9bcb5bf405a46058534b8e98
#
_cell.length_a   1.000
_cell.length_b   1.000
_cell.length_c   1.000
_cell.angle_alpha   90.00
_cell.angle_beta   90.00
_cell.angle_gamma   90.00
#
_symmetry.space_group_name_H-M   'P 1'
#
loop_
_entity.id
_entity.type
_entity.pdbx_description
1 polymer ?
#
loop_
_entity_poly.entity_id
_entity_poly.type
_entity_poly.pdbx_seq_one_letter_code
_entity_poly.pdbx_strand_id
1 'polypeptide(L)'
;MKILIASHSYIVDLNCEKFRILAQLAPDIEVTIVVPKRWRPGGVMKDTIQPKPWQDGNFRVVPVSNFSENNQGALCFGTELIRLLKSFRPDIIQVEQGSKSLAYAQMITLNTLLGLKAKTVFFTWWNLPYELKFPIAGLEQYNLNHTDGIIVGNEAGYTILRNKGFDKPMQVMPQLGVDETLFKPQDSTALRSSLGIQPEDFVIGFVGRFVPEKGLQTLLKAVASLNHRNRSFKLLLLGRGEMKEALLNQGRELGIGDRIVQLDSVKHDEVAQYISAMDTLVLPSETTLKFKTLTSIGWQEQFGHVLIEAMAAQVPVVGSDSGEIPNVIANTGLVFPEGDATALAHHLCHLIDDRIFAHNLGLQGYQRCMAKYTNRALAKETLEFYRSL
;
A
#
# COMPACT_ATOMS: atom_id res chain seq x y z
N MET A 1 -4.00 21.79 -17.23
CA MET A 1 -3.66 21.79 -15.78
C MET A 1 -2.30 21.15 -15.58
N LYS A 2 -1.38 21.83 -14.86
CA LYS A 2 -0.02 21.37 -14.60
C LYS A 2 0.11 20.86 -13.16
N ILE A 3 0.50 19.61 -13.01
CA ILE A 3 0.56 18.91 -11.72
C ILE A 3 2.00 18.51 -11.42
N LEU A 4 2.52 18.93 -10.29
CA LEU A 4 3.84 18.52 -9.81
C LEU A 4 3.68 17.65 -8.58
N ILE A 5 4.21 16.43 -8.63
CA ILE A 5 4.21 15.47 -7.54
C ILE A 5 5.64 15.28 -7.05
N ALA A 6 5.88 15.34 -5.74
CA ALA A 6 7.20 15.06 -5.17
C ALA A 6 7.12 13.91 -4.18
N SER A 7 7.89 12.85 -4.43
CA SER A 7 7.97 11.69 -3.53
C SER A 7 9.19 10.83 -3.81
N HIS A 8 9.70 10.19 -2.75
CA HIS A 8 10.69 9.12 -2.86
C HIS A 8 10.10 7.79 -3.33
N SER A 9 8.77 7.62 -3.28
CA SER A 9 8.09 6.37 -3.67
C SER A 9 8.15 6.11 -5.18
N TYR A 10 8.29 7.16 -5.99
CA TYR A 10 8.26 7.09 -7.46
C TYR A 10 9.63 6.92 -8.11
N ILE A 11 10.65 6.55 -7.33
CA ILE A 11 11.94 6.06 -7.87
C ILE A 11 11.79 4.69 -8.56
N VAL A 12 10.67 3.99 -8.34
CA VAL A 12 10.29 2.73 -8.99
C VAL A 12 9.22 3.05 -10.02
N ASP A 13 9.48 2.74 -11.29
CA ASP A 13 8.61 3.11 -12.41
C ASP A 13 7.17 2.58 -12.27
N LEU A 14 6.99 1.35 -11.76
CA LEU A 14 5.68 0.76 -11.53
C LEU A 14 4.78 1.61 -10.61
N ASN A 15 5.36 2.33 -9.67
CA ASN A 15 4.62 3.20 -8.77
C ASN A 15 4.08 4.47 -9.46
N CYS A 16 4.59 4.79 -10.64
CA CYS A 16 4.20 6.00 -11.40
C CYS A 16 2.88 5.84 -12.17
N GLU A 17 2.34 4.62 -12.28
CA GLU A 17 1.26 4.28 -13.21
C GLU A 17 -0.01 5.13 -13.00
N LYS A 18 -0.43 5.34 -11.76
CA LYS A 18 -1.57 6.21 -11.44
C LYS A 18 -1.43 7.60 -12.07
N PHE A 19 -0.26 8.21 -11.95
CA PHE A 19 -0.02 9.56 -12.47
C PHE A 19 0.26 9.59 -13.96
N ARG A 20 0.79 8.51 -14.54
CA ARG A 20 0.89 8.36 -15.99
C ARG A 20 -0.50 8.30 -16.62
N ILE A 21 -1.39 7.49 -16.06
CA ILE A 21 -2.79 7.44 -16.49
C ILE A 21 -3.47 8.81 -16.30
N LEU A 22 -3.22 9.50 -15.18
CA LEU A 22 -3.79 10.82 -14.91
C LEU A 22 -3.41 11.82 -16.02
N ALA A 23 -2.15 11.82 -16.49
CA ALA A 23 -1.70 12.66 -17.60
C ALA A 23 -2.39 12.31 -18.94
N GLN A 24 -2.92 11.08 -19.07
CA GLN A 24 -3.62 10.62 -20.28
C GLN A 24 -5.14 10.87 -20.24
N LEU A 25 -5.70 11.27 -19.08
CA LEU A 25 -7.15 11.50 -18.96
C LEU A 25 -7.65 12.69 -19.80
N ALA A 26 -6.80 13.68 -20.04
CA ALA A 26 -7.12 14.80 -20.91
C ALA A 26 -5.84 15.42 -21.50
N PRO A 27 -5.87 15.93 -22.75
CA PRO A 27 -4.68 16.43 -23.45
C PRO A 27 -4.06 17.70 -22.82
N ASP A 28 -4.83 18.42 -22.00
CA ASP A 28 -4.38 19.63 -21.30
C ASP A 28 -3.77 19.36 -19.92
N ILE A 29 -3.66 18.08 -19.50
CA ILE A 29 -3.04 17.70 -18.23
C ILE A 29 -1.57 17.36 -18.47
N GLU A 30 -0.68 18.08 -17.79
CA GLU A 30 0.75 17.78 -17.74
C GLU A 30 1.14 17.35 -16.34
N VAL A 31 1.81 16.21 -16.20
CA VAL A 31 2.27 15.70 -14.90
C VAL A 31 3.79 15.62 -14.86
N THR A 32 4.37 16.21 -13.83
CA THR A 32 5.81 16.11 -13.54
C THR A 32 6.01 15.49 -12.17
N ILE A 33 6.67 14.33 -12.11
CA ILE A 33 7.08 13.73 -10.86
C ILE A 33 8.52 14.12 -10.53
N VAL A 34 8.74 14.67 -9.36
CA VAL A 34 10.04 14.97 -8.77
C VAL A 34 10.42 13.84 -7.82
N VAL A 35 11.56 13.21 -8.10
CA VAL A 35 12.12 12.15 -7.26
C VAL A 35 13.51 12.53 -6.76
N PRO A 36 13.97 12.01 -5.60
CA PRO A 36 15.34 12.19 -5.17
C PRO A 36 16.30 11.52 -6.16
N LYS A 37 17.40 12.22 -6.50
CA LYS A 37 18.44 11.71 -7.41
C LYS A 37 19.17 10.50 -6.85
N ARG A 38 19.20 10.37 -5.52
CA ARG A 38 19.79 9.24 -4.79
C ARG A 38 18.89 8.88 -3.62
N TRP A 39 18.45 7.63 -3.57
CA TRP A 39 17.61 7.18 -2.46
C TRP A 39 17.90 5.73 -2.08
N ARG A 40 17.97 5.47 -0.79
CA ARG A 40 18.08 4.13 -0.21
C ARG A 40 16.74 3.78 0.45
N PRO A 41 15.90 2.95 -0.18
CA PRO A 41 14.54 2.69 0.29
C PRO A 41 14.46 2.05 1.69
N GLY A 42 15.50 1.31 2.09
CA GLY A 42 15.46 0.51 3.33
C GLY A 42 14.67 -0.79 3.18
N GLY A 43 14.48 -1.50 4.29
CA GLY A 43 13.78 -2.78 4.29
C GLY A 43 14.51 -3.84 3.47
N VAL A 44 13.85 -4.34 2.44
CA VAL A 44 14.35 -5.41 1.56
C VAL A 44 15.42 -4.93 0.59
N MET A 45 15.32 -3.68 0.14
CA MET A 45 16.29 -3.06 -0.78
C MET A 45 17.37 -2.32 0.00
N LYS A 46 18.60 -2.84 -0.02
CA LYS A 46 19.74 -2.23 0.67
C LYS A 46 20.53 -1.26 -0.21
N ASP A 47 20.38 -1.35 -1.52
CA ASP A 47 21.15 -0.57 -2.48
C ASP A 47 20.59 0.83 -2.68
N THR A 48 21.45 1.78 -3.00
CA THR A 48 21.06 3.13 -3.36
C THR A 48 20.54 3.15 -4.80
N ILE A 49 19.30 3.53 -4.99
CA ILE A 49 18.68 3.72 -6.30
C ILE A 49 19.01 5.12 -6.82
N GLN A 50 19.37 5.19 -8.10
CA GLN A 50 19.59 6.44 -8.84
C GLN A 50 18.66 6.44 -10.05
N PRO A 51 17.43 6.98 -9.93
CA PRO A 51 16.48 7.00 -11.02
C PRO A 51 17.00 7.84 -12.17
N LYS A 52 16.70 7.42 -13.41
CA LYS A 52 17.00 8.20 -14.61
C LYS A 52 15.78 9.08 -14.96
N PRO A 53 16.01 10.27 -15.55
CA PRO A 53 14.90 11.05 -16.09
C PRO A 53 14.28 10.32 -17.28
N TRP A 54 12.95 10.36 -17.38
CA TRP A 54 12.22 9.83 -18.52
C TRP A 54 10.91 10.59 -18.74
N GLN A 55 10.33 10.45 -19.93
CA GLN A 55 9.10 11.12 -20.34
C GLN A 55 8.27 10.21 -21.24
N ASP A 56 6.95 10.28 -21.08
CA ASP A 56 5.96 9.62 -21.90
C ASP A 56 4.78 10.59 -22.13
N GLY A 57 4.71 11.18 -23.33
CA GLY A 57 3.72 12.21 -23.65
C GLY A 57 3.77 13.39 -22.67
N ASN A 58 2.65 13.64 -22.00
CA ASN A 58 2.48 14.71 -21.00
C ASN A 58 2.93 14.33 -19.59
N PHE A 59 3.48 13.14 -19.41
CA PHE A 59 4.01 12.66 -18.16
C PHE A 59 5.54 12.61 -18.17
N ARG A 60 6.20 13.05 -17.09
CA ARG A 60 7.66 12.94 -16.95
C ARG A 60 8.11 12.73 -15.51
N VAL A 61 9.25 12.05 -15.34
CA VAL A 61 9.95 11.88 -14.08
C VAL A 61 11.27 12.63 -14.11
N VAL A 62 11.51 13.47 -13.10
CA VAL A 62 12.67 14.37 -13.01
C VAL A 62 13.40 14.09 -11.68
N PRO A 63 14.57 13.42 -11.72
CA PRO A 63 15.44 13.30 -10.57
C PRO A 63 16.06 14.63 -10.21
N VAL A 64 15.96 15.05 -8.95
CA VAL A 64 16.50 16.29 -8.40
C VAL A 64 17.48 15.96 -7.28
N SER A 65 18.61 16.66 -7.19
CA SER A 65 19.57 16.49 -6.10
C SER A 65 18.85 16.65 -4.75
N ASN A 66 19.29 15.92 -3.74
CA ASN A 66 18.59 15.85 -2.47
C ASN A 66 19.55 15.76 -1.27
N PHE A 67 19.09 16.29 -0.15
CA PHE A 67 19.62 16.01 1.18
C PHE A 67 18.83 14.88 1.78
N SER A 68 19.47 14.01 2.57
CA SER A 68 18.89 12.78 3.09
C SER A 68 18.59 11.74 1.99
N GLU A 69 19.25 10.60 2.09
CA GLU A 69 19.09 9.51 1.11
C GLU A 69 18.22 8.34 1.64
N ASN A 70 17.77 8.42 2.92
CA ASN A 70 17.03 7.33 3.57
C ASN A 70 16.01 7.79 4.65
N ASN A 71 15.93 9.08 4.93
CA ASN A 71 14.96 9.63 5.89
C ASN A 71 13.98 10.54 5.15
N GLN A 72 12.77 10.04 4.95
CA GLN A 72 11.72 10.77 4.23
C GLN A 72 11.29 12.07 4.94
N GLY A 73 11.32 12.13 6.27
CA GLY A 73 10.96 13.35 7.03
C GLY A 73 11.99 14.47 6.85
N ALA A 74 13.25 14.11 6.65
CA ALA A 74 14.37 15.03 6.45
C ALA A 74 14.71 15.27 4.95
N LEU A 75 13.97 14.68 4.02
CA LEU A 75 14.18 14.88 2.59
C LEU A 75 13.94 16.35 2.24
N CYS A 76 14.94 16.94 1.56
CA CYS A 76 14.86 18.25 0.91
C CYS A 76 15.51 18.16 -0.45
N PHE A 77 15.02 18.93 -1.41
CA PHE A 77 15.52 18.97 -2.78
C PHE A 77 16.51 20.12 -2.98
N GLY A 78 17.44 19.93 -3.91
CA GLY A 78 18.44 20.93 -4.25
C GLY A 78 17.89 22.07 -5.13
N THR A 79 18.82 22.95 -5.54
CA THR A 79 18.48 24.20 -6.24
C THR A 79 17.90 24.01 -7.64
N GLU A 80 18.09 22.82 -8.26
CA GLU A 80 17.47 22.45 -9.53
C GLU A 80 15.94 22.50 -9.45
N LEU A 81 15.38 22.25 -8.26
CA LEU A 81 13.94 22.37 -8.03
C LEU A 81 13.42 23.78 -8.33
N ILE A 82 14.18 24.83 -7.97
CA ILE A 82 13.78 26.21 -8.22
C ILE A 82 13.64 26.49 -9.72
N ARG A 83 14.59 26.01 -10.53
CA ARG A 83 14.53 26.16 -12.00
C ARG A 83 13.33 25.40 -12.58
N LEU A 84 13.09 24.17 -12.09
CA LEU A 84 11.96 23.34 -12.50
C LEU A 84 10.64 24.05 -12.21
N LEU A 85 10.44 24.55 -10.98
CA LEU A 85 9.23 25.25 -10.59
C LEU A 85 8.99 26.53 -11.41
N LYS A 86 10.03 27.32 -11.65
CA LYS A 86 9.93 28.53 -12.51
C LYS A 86 9.55 28.24 -13.95
N SER A 87 10.08 27.16 -14.54
CA SER A 87 9.80 26.80 -15.93
C SER A 87 8.48 26.05 -16.09
N PHE A 88 8.15 25.14 -15.18
CA PHE A 88 6.94 24.33 -15.26
C PHE A 88 5.69 25.11 -14.83
N ARG A 89 5.80 25.92 -13.76
CA ARG A 89 4.69 26.71 -13.16
C ARG A 89 3.45 25.84 -12.89
N PRO A 90 3.53 24.92 -11.91
CA PRO A 90 2.42 24.01 -11.62
C PRO A 90 1.18 24.77 -11.11
N ASP A 91 -0.02 24.22 -11.41
CA ASP A 91 -1.29 24.60 -10.79
C ASP A 91 -1.50 23.84 -9.47
N ILE A 92 -0.97 22.61 -9.41
CA ILE A 92 -1.02 21.74 -8.22
C ILE A 92 0.40 21.33 -7.84
N ILE A 93 0.73 21.41 -6.55
CA ILE A 93 1.93 20.82 -5.95
C ILE A 93 1.49 19.81 -4.89
N GLN A 94 1.75 18.51 -5.13
CA GLN A 94 1.50 17.47 -4.16
C GLN A 94 2.82 16.86 -3.67
N VAL A 95 2.94 16.67 -2.34
CA VAL A 95 4.10 15.99 -1.73
C VAL A 95 3.62 14.79 -0.93
N GLU A 96 4.19 13.62 -1.18
CA GLU A 96 3.71 12.38 -0.57
C GLU A 96 4.63 11.90 0.56
N GLN A 97 4.73 12.71 1.62
CA GLN A 97 5.59 12.45 2.78
C GLN A 97 4.95 12.86 4.12
N GLY A 98 3.66 13.17 4.10
CA GLY A 98 2.88 13.51 5.29
C GLY A 98 3.10 14.93 5.82
N SER A 99 2.36 15.27 6.87
CA SER A 99 2.30 16.61 7.47
C SER A 99 3.62 17.10 8.09
N LYS A 100 4.53 16.18 8.44
CA LYS A 100 5.81 16.46 9.14
C LYS A 100 7.00 16.57 8.18
N SER A 101 6.77 16.71 6.89
CA SER A 101 7.80 16.67 5.85
C SER A 101 8.48 18.02 5.64
N LEU A 102 9.82 18.02 5.65
CA LEU A 102 10.62 19.17 5.24
C LEU A 102 10.50 19.45 3.74
N ALA A 103 10.40 18.42 2.90
CA ALA A 103 10.17 18.60 1.45
C ALA A 103 8.86 19.33 1.18
N TYR A 104 7.81 19.05 1.96
CA TYR A 104 6.54 19.75 1.82
C TYR A 104 6.65 21.22 2.24
N ALA A 105 7.28 21.50 3.38
CA ALA A 105 7.56 22.88 3.80
C ALA A 105 8.39 23.63 2.77
N GLN A 106 9.40 22.99 2.18
CA GLN A 106 10.20 23.56 1.09
C GLN A 106 9.34 23.92 -0.11
N MET A 107 8.45 23.03 -0.55
CA MET A 107 7.56 23.27 -1.70
C MET A 107 6.59 24.42 -1.44
N ILE A 108 5.96 24.47 -0.26
CA ILE A 108 5.09 25.58 0.17
C ILE A 108 5.86 26.92 0.14
N THR A 109 7.05 26.93 0.74
CA THR A 109 7.89 28.14 0.81
C THR A 109 8.28 28.62 -0.60
N LEU A 110 8.70 27.69 -1.47
CA LEU A 110 9.04 28.03 -2.87
C LEU A 110 7.83 28.48 -3.65
N ASN A 111 6.66 27.87 -3.47
CA ASN A 111 5.40 28.30 -4.10
C ASN A 111 5.12 29.78 -3.78
N THR A 112 5.26 30.17 -2.53
CA THR A 112 5.06 31.55 -2.08
C THR A 112 6.15 32.50 -2.63
N LEU A 113 7.43 32.17 -2.45
CA LEU A 113 8.56 33.02 -2.86
C LEU A 113 8.64 33.24 -4.38
N LEU A 114 8.22 32.26 -5.17
CA LEU A 114 8.22 32.33 -6.63
C LEU A 114 6.89 32.87 -7.21
N GLY A 115 5.90 33.17 -6.37
CA GLY A 115 4.60 33.69 -6.78
C GLY A 115 3.87 32.73 -7.75
N LEU A 116 3.95 31.40 -7.53
CA LEU A 116 3.38 30.41 -8.44
C LEU A 116 1.85 30.32 -8.28
N LYS A 117 1.33 30.52 -7.07
CA LYS A 117 -0.11 30.41 -6.72
C LYS A 117 -0.67 29.00 -6.91
N ALA A 118 0.19 27.98 -6.92
CA ALA A 118 -0.24 26.59 -7.01
C ALA A 118 -1.01 26.18 -5.73
N LYS A 119 -2.03 25.34 -5.92
CA LYS A 119 -2.70 24.66 -4.78
C LYS A 119 -1.76 23.61 -4.21
N THR A 120 -1.69 23.55 -2.89
CA THR A 120 -0.76 22.67 -2.16
C THR A 120 -1.50 21.53 -1.51
N VAL A 121 -1.02 20.32 -1.77
CA VAL A 121 -1.59 19.06 -1.29
C VAL A 121 -0.49 18.22 -0.68
N PHE A 122 -0.78 17.47 0.36
CA PHE A 122 0.08 16.35 0.74
C PHE A 122 -0.69 15.05 0.85
N PHE A 123 0.06 13.94 0.75
CA PHE A 123 -0.44 12.60 1.01
C PHE A 123 0.15 12.06 2.33
N THR A 124 -0.64 11.30 3.11
CA THR A 124 -0.17 10.62 4.32
C THR A 124 -0.80 9.23 4.50
N TRP A 125 0.03 8.26 4.96
CA TRP A 125 -0.40 6.95 5.43
C TRP A 125 -0.65 6.90 6.93
N TRP A 126 -0.40 7.99 7.65
CA TRP A 126 -0.38 7.97 9.11
C TRP A 126 -1.76 7.65 9.69
N ASN A 127 -1.86 6.58 10.49
CA ASN A 127 -3.12 6.04 10.99
C ASN A 127 -3.18 5.83 12.52
N LEU A 128 -2.17 6.32 13.26
CA LEU A 128 -2.15 6.25 14.72
C LEU A 128 -2.12 7.66 15.33
N PRO A 129 -2.83 7.92 16.43
CA PRO A 129 -2.73 9.18 17.16
C PRO A 129 -1.28 9.45 17.58
N TYR A 130 -0.87 10.72 17.53
CA TYR A 130 0.47 11.14 17.90
C TYR A 130 0.49 12.56 18.44
N GLU A 131 1.47 12.82 19.30
CA GLU A 131 1.78 14.15 19.82
C GLU A 131 3.20 14.52 19.41
N LEU A 132 3.38 15.77 19.00
CA LEU A 132 4.66 16.29 18.55
C LEU A 132 5.17 17.36 19.50
N LYS A 133 6.50 17.40 19.67
CA LYS A 133 7.20 18.46 20.39
C LYS A 133 7.89 19.41 19.39
N PHE A 134 8.16 20.64 19.84
CA PHE A 134 8.98 21.55 19.05
C PHE A 134 10.38 20.95 18.80
N PRO A 135 10.95 21.10 17.60
CA PRO A 135 10.49 21.91 16.45
C PRO A 135 9.51 21.22 15.49
N ILE A 136 9.30 19.89 15.61
CA ILE A 136 8.49 19.12 14.65
C ILE A 136 7.01 19.55 14.69
N ALA A 137 6.50 19.90 15.87
CA ALA A 137 5.15 20.43 16.00
C ALA A 137 4.97 21.75 15.22
N GLY A 138 5.97 22.63 15.27
CA GLY A 138 5.98 23.88 14.50
C GLY A 138 6.02 23.63 12.98
N LEU A 139 6.80 22.66 12.53
CA LEU A 139 6.85 22.25 11.12
C LEU A 139 5.48 21.71 10.64
N GLU A 140 4.86 20.84 11.42
CA GLU A 140 3.52 20.32 11.08
C GLU A 140 2.49 21.45 11.02
N GLN A 141 2.49 22.34 12.00
CA GLN A 141 1.56 23.48 12.01
C GLN A 141 1.75 24.39 10.80
N TYR A 142 3.01 24.69 10.44
CA TYR A 142 3.33 25.45 9.23
C TYR A 142 2.77 24.75 7.99
N ASN A 143 3.00 23.45 7.85
CA ASN A 143 2.52 22.66 6.72
C ASN A 143 0.99 22.65 6.64
N LEU A 144 0.29 22.36 7.74
CA LEU A 144 -1.17 22.33 7.78
C LEU A 144 -1.79 23.70 7.45
N ASN A 145 -1.25 24.78 7.97
CA ASN A 145 -1.76 26.14 7.72
C ASN A 145 -1.70 26.55 6.24
N HIS A 146 -0.70 26.03 5.50
CA HIS A 146 -0.46 26.38 4.10
C HIS A 146 -0.93 25.27 3.13
N THR A 147 -1.70 24.29 3.60
CA THR A 147 -2.27 23.22 2.79
C THR A 147 -3.65 23.60 2.28
N ASP A 148 -3.93 23.39 1.00
CA ASP A 148 -5.26 23.59 0.40
C ASP A 148 -6.12 22.30 0.47
N GLY A 149 -5.48 21.11 0.39
CA GLY A 149 -6.18 19.84 0.49
C GLY A 149 -5.26 18.70 0.91
N ILE A 150 -5.82 17.61 1.41
CA ILE A 150 -5.04 16.43 1.87
C ILE A 150 -5.63 15.17 1.26
N ILE A 151 -4.74 14.30 0.76
CA ILE A 151 -5.09 12.90 0.43
C ILE A 151 -4.59 12.02 1.57
N VAL A 152 -5.48 11.22 2.13
CA VAL A 152 -5.21 10.36 3.29
C VAL A 152 -5.40 8.91 2.88
N GLY A 153 -4.44 8.05 3.19
CA GLY A 153 -4.43 6.65 2.78
C GLY A 153 -5.44 5.76 3.53
N ASN A 154 -6.10 6.29 4.60
CA ASN A 154 -6.99 5.53 5.47
C ASN A 154 -7.91 6.46 6.30
N GLU A 155 -9.03 5.90 6.80
CA GLU A 155 -10.04 6.64 7.59
C GLU A 155 -9.52 7.11 8.95
N ALA A 156 -8.63 6.35 9.58
CA ALA A 156 -8.04 6.75 10.85
C ALA A 156 -7.19 8.03 10.70
N GLY A 157 -6.41 8.12 9.64
CA GLY A 157 -5.63 9.32 9.32
C GLY A 157 -6.51 10.54 9.03
N TYR A 158 -7.64 10.34 8.35
CA TYR A 158 -8.65 11.38 8.14
C TYR A 158 -9.16 11.93 9.49
N THR A 159 -9.55 11.04 10.38
CA THR A 159 -10.04 11.41 11.72
C THR A 159 -8.97 12.15 12.54
N ILE A 160 -7.71 11.67 12.50
CA ILE A 160 -6.59 12.31 13.19
C ILE A 160 -6.38 13.75 12.72
N LEU A 161 -6.40 14.00 11.41
CA LEU A 161 -6.18 15.34 10.87
C LEU A 161 -7.36 16.28 11.13
N ARG A 162 -8.61 15.77 11.09
CA ARG A 162 -9.78 16.55 11.54
C ARG A 162 -9.67 16.95 13.01
N ASN A 163 -9.27 16.03 13.88
CA ASN A 163 -9.08 16.30 15.32
C ASN A 163 -7.92 17.29 15.58
N LYS A 164 -6.98 17.44 14.66
CA LYS A 164 -5.93 18.46 14.68
C LYS A 164 -6.38 19.83 14.15
N GLY A 165 -7.65 19.97 13.78
CA GLY A 165 -8.25 21.21 13.32
C GLY A 165 -8.10 21.50 11.82
N PHE A 166 -7.75 20.51 10.98
CA PHE A 166 -7.76 20.71 9.53
C PHE A 166 -9.19 20.62 9.00
N ASP A 167 -9.73 21.73 8.52
CA ASP A 167 -11.15 21.89 8.09
C ASP A 167 -11.33 21.92 6.56
N LYS A 168 -10.23 22.06 5.79
CA LYS A 168 -10.25 22.12 4.33
C LYS A 168 -10.51 20.73 3.69
N PRO A 169 -10.66 20.63 2.35
CA PRO A 169 -10.93 19.36 1.67
C PRO A 169 -9.93 18.27 1.99
N MET A 170 -10.44 17.08 2.28
CA MET A 170 -9.66 15.85 2.41
C MET A 170 -10.35 14.71 1.66
N GLN A 171 -9.54 13.87 1.00
CA GLN A 171 -9.98 12.68 0.29
C GLN A 171 -9.29 11.44 0.85
N VAL A 172 -10.07 10.39 1.19
CA VAL A 172 -9.51 9.10 1.60
C VAL A 172 -9.34 8.21 0.36
N MET A 173 -8.09 7.97 -0.03
CA MET A 173 -7.74 7.05 -1.11
C MET A 173 -6.30 6.56 -0.94
N PRO A 174 -5.95 5.34 -1.40
CA PRO A 174 -4.57 4.84 -1.31
C PRO A 174 -3.63 5.62 -2.25
N GLN A 175 -2.35 5.61 -1.90
CA GLN A 175 -1.29 6.23 -2.68
C GLN A 175 -1.15 5.59 -4.07
N LEU A 176 -1.18 4.25 -4.10
CA LEU A 176 -0.99 3.43 -5.29
C LEU A 176 -2.24 2.56 -5.50
N GLY A 177 -2.62 2.38 -6.75
CA GLY A 177 -3.64 1.43 -7.15
C GLY A 177 -3.04 0.09 -7.57
N VAL A 178 -3.91 -0.85 -7.89
CA VAL A 178 -3.53 -2.11 -8.52
C VAL A 178 -3.47 -1.93 -10.04
N ASP A 179 -2.53 -2.62 -10.66
CA ASP A 179 -2.47 -2.79 -12.11
C ASP A 179 -3.36 -3.98 -12.51
N GLU A 180 -4.54 -3.68 -13.03
CA GLU A 180 -5.53 -4.68 -13.46
C GLU A 180 -5.11 -5.47 -14.71
N THR A 181 -4.05 -5.06 -15.38
CA THR A 181 -3.49 -5.83 -16.51
C THR A 181 -2.56 -6.94 -16.02
N LEU A 182 -1.91 -6.71 -14.90
CA LEU A 182 -1.00 -7.63 -14.22
C LEU A 182 -1.77 -8.54 -13.25
N PHE A 183 -2.53 -7.96 -12.32
CA PHE A 183 -3.34 -8.67 -11.34
C PHE A 183 -4.73 -8.94 -11.92
N LYS A 184 -4.89 -10.09 -12.49
CA LYS A 184 -6.13 -10.62 -13.08
C LYS A 184 -6.19 -12.13 -12.92
N PRO A 185 -7.35 -12.76 -13.04
CA PRO A 185 -7.43 -14.22 -13.03
C PRO A 185 -6.51 -14.83 -14.09
N GLN A 186 -5.70 -15.80 -13.68
CA GLN A 186 -4.75 -16.54 -14.54
C GLN A 186 -4.90 -18.04 -14.32
N ASP A 187 -4.63 -18.82 -15.34
CA ASP A 187 -4.50 -20.28 -15.17
C ASP A 187 -3.25 -20.58 -14.34
N SER A 188 -3.45 -21.14 -13.17
CA SER A 188 -2.39 -21.50 -12.21
C SER A 188 -2.12 -23.00 -12.13
N THR A 189 -2.72 -23.81 -12.99
CA THR A 189 -2.64 -25.28 -12.94
C THR A 189 -1.19 -25.78 -12.98
N ALA A 190 -0.40 -25.29 -13.92
CA ALA A 190 1.01 -25.67 -14.04
C ALA A 190 1.84 -25.22 -12.82
N LEU A 191 1.58 -24.02 -12.31
CA LEU A 191 2.26 -23.50 -11.11
C LEU A 191 1.89 -24.33 -9.87
N ARG A 192 0.60 -24.62 -9.65
CA ARG A 192 0.16 -25.48 -8.53
C ARG A 192 0.85 -26.83 -8.59
N SER A 193 0.87 -27.49 -9.76
CA SER A 193 1.54 -28.78 -9.95
C SER A 193 3.05 -28.70 -9.61
N SER A 194 3.75 -27.66 -10.05
CA SER A 194 5.18 -27.48 -9.77
C SER A 194 5.48 -27.27 -8.29
N LEU A 195 4.49 -26.76 -7.53
CA LEU A 195 4.56 -26.55 -6.08
C LEU A 195 4.08 -27.76 -5.27
N GLY A 196 3.75 -28.89 -5.93
CA GLY A 196 3.24 -30.09 -5.28
C GLY A 196 1.83 -29.94 -4.69
N ILE A 197 1.05 -28.97 -5.19
CA ILE A 197 -0.34 -28.72 -4.83
C ILE A 197 -1.23 -29.58 -5.71
N GLN A 198 -2.09 -30.40 -5.09
CA GLN A 198 -3.00 -31.28 -5.80
C GLN A 198 -4.25 -30.52 -6.27
N PRO A 199 -4.96 -30.98 -7.31
CA PRO A 199 -6.17 -30.31 -7.82
C PRO A 199 -7.27 -30.12 -6.77
N GLU A 200 -7.40 -31.05 -5.82
CA GLU A 200 -8.37 -31.02 -4.72
C GLU A 200 -7.96 -30.13 -3.54
N ASP A 201 -6.69 -29.73 -3.45
CA ASP A 201 -6.20 -28.89 -2.35
C ASP A 201 -6.83 -27.50 -2.41
N PHE A 202 -7.34 -27.05 -1.27
CA PHE A 202 -7.68 -25.63 -1.07
C PHE A 202 -6.43 -24.86 -0.65
N VAL A 203 -6.03 -23.87 -1.45
CA VAL A 203 -4.82 -23.10 -1.23
C VAL A 203 -5.14 -21.85 -0.44
N ILE A 204 -4.72 -21.83 0.83
CA ILE A 204 -4.75 -20.65 1.70
C ILE A 204 -3.44 -19.89 1.49
N GLY A 205 -3.51 -18.64 1.07
CA GLY A 205 -2.33 -17.87 0.71
C GLY A 205 -2.04 -16.70 1.64
N PHE A 206 -0.78 -16.39 1.79
CA PHE A 206 -0.27 -15.15 2.37
C PHE A 206 0.87 -14.61 1.52
N VAL A 207 0.85 -13.30 1.25
CA VAL A 207 1.92 -12.59 0.54
C VAL A 207 2.36 -11.40 1.38
N GLY A 208 3.65 -11.34 1.75
CA GLY A 208 4.16 -10.22 2.52
C GLY A 208 5.42 -10.51 3.31
N ARG A 209 5.82 -9.55 4.16
CA ARG A 209 6.97 -9.71 5.05
C ARG A 209 6.65 -10.67 6.19
N PHE A 210 7.60 -11.52 6.55
CA PHE A 210 7.49 -12.42 7.70
C PHE A 210 8.01 -11.71 8.95
N VAL A 211 7.15 -10.86 9.53
CA VAL A 211 7.41 -10.03 10.70
C VAL A 211 6.25 -10.15 11.68
N PRO A 212 6.45 -9.88 12.99
CA PRO A 212 5.43 -10.12 14.01
C PRO A 212 4.09 -9.45 13.73
N GLU A 213 4.10 -8.21 13.29
CA GLU A 213 2.89 -7.42 13.03
C GLU A 213 2.04 -7.93 11.85
N LYS A 214 2.53 -8.91 11.09
CA LYS A 214 1.73 -9.56 10.03
C LYS A 214 0.93 -10.77 10.53
N GLY A 215 0.97 -11.10 11.83
CA GLY A 215 0.07 -12.06 12.46
C GLY A 215 0.15 -13.50 11.93
N LEU A 216 1.29 -13.89 11.32
CA LEU A 216 1.46 -15.21 10.73
C LEU A 216 1.33 -16.37 11.74
N GLN A 217 1.63 -16.11 13.02
CA GLN A 217 1.44 -17.10 14.07
C GLN A 217 -0.04 -17.42 14.29
N THR A 218 -0.91 -16.42 14.20
CA THR A 218 -2.37 -16.60 14.24
C THR A 218 -2.87 -17.39 13.04
N LEU A 219 -2.34 -17.11 11.84
CA LEU A 219 -2.65 -17.88 10.64
C LEU A 219 -2.25 -19.36 10.79
N LEU A 220 -1.05 -19.66 11.29
CA LEU A 220 -0.60 -21.04 11.49
C LEU A 220 -1.50 -21.80 12.47
N LYS A 221 -1.90 -21.17 13.58
CA LYS A 221 -2.83 -21.78 14.56
C LYS A 221 -4.20 -22.03 13.94
N ALA A 222 -4.74 -21.10 13.18
CA ALA A 222 -6.02 -21.25 12.48
C ALA A 222 -5.98 -22.41 11.48
N VAL A 223 -4.94 -22.46 10.64
CA VAL A 223 -4.76 -23.52 9.65
C VAL A 223 -4.54 -24.89 10.30
N ALA A 224 -3.82 -24.96 11.42
CA ALA A 224 -3.61 -26.21 12.16
C ALA A 224 -4.94 -26.83 12.64
N SER A 225 -5.91 -26.01 13.03
CA SER A 225 -7.23 -26.51 13.46
C SER A 225 -8.04 -27.15 12.31
N LEU A 226 -7.71 -26.87 11.04
CA LEU A 226 -8.35 -27.49 9.88
C LEU A 226 -7.91 -28.94 9.70
N ASN A 227 -6.75 -29.33 10.19
CA ASN A 227 -6.18 -30.68 10.05
C ASN A 227 -7.07 -31.75 10.70
N HIS A 228 -7.76 -31.40 11.79
CA HIS A 228 -8.69 -32.31 12.48
C HIS A 228 -9.99 -32.58 11.73
N ARG A 229 -10.24 -31.93 10.59
CA ARG A 229 -11.51 -32.02 9.85
C ARG A 229 -11.40 -32.78 8.53
N ASN A 230 -10.31 -33.51 8.32
CA ASN A 230 -10.04 -34.32 7.11
C ASN A 230 -10.21 -33.56 5.77
N ARG A 231 -9.81 -32.27 5.75
CA ARG A 231 -9.85 -31.43 4.55
C ARG A 231 -8.50 -31.41 3.85
N SER A 232 -8.52 -31.42 2.50
CA SER A 232 -7.31 -31.24 1.71
C SER A 232 -7.04 -29.75 1.53
N PHE A 233 -5.89 -29.27 2.02
CA PHE A 233 -5.47 -27.87 1.89
C PHE A 233 -3.94 -27.76 1.86
N LYS A 234 -3.47 -26.65 1.32
CA LYS A 234 -2.09 -26.18 1.43
C LYS A 234 -2.06 -24.75 1.92
N LEU A 235 -1.01 -24.40 2.65
CA LEU A 235 -0.71 -23.03 3.07
C LEU A 235 0.46 -22.51 2.25
N LEU A 236 0.19 -21.59 1.33
CA LEU A 236 1.19 -20.94 0.48
C LEU A 236 1.67 -19.65 1.12
N LEU A 237 2.91 -19.63 1.57
CA LEU A 237 3.56 -18.46 2.19
C LEU A 237 4.58 -17.88 1.21
N LEU A 238 4.27 -16.74 0.60
CA LEU A 238 5.16 -16.02 -0.31
C LEU A 238 5.75 -14.79 0.39
N GLY A 239 7.05 -14.80 0.63
CA GLY A 239 7.73 -13.69 1.25
C GLY A 239 8.95 -14.07 2.08
N ARG A 240 9.53 -13.07 2.72
CA ARG A 240 10.71 -13.21 3.56
C ARG A 240 10.64 -12.31 4.79
N GLY A 241 11.42 -12.63 5.82
CA GLY A 241 11.53 -11.84 7.04
C GLY A 241 12.18 -12.64 8.15
N GLU A 242 12.41 -11.97 9.27
CA GLU A 242 13.10 -12.54 10.42
C GLU A 242 12.38 -13.75 11.06
N MET A 243 11.06 -13.85 10.87
CA MET A 243 10.26 -14.94 11.42
C MET A 243 10.27 -16.23 10.60
N LYS A 244 10.91 -16.28 9.42
CA LYS A 244 10.83 -17.43 8.51
C LYS A 244 11.06 -18.76 9.22
N GLU A 245 12.20 -18.91 9.89
CA GLU A 245 12.58 -20.16 10.55
C GLU A 245 11.63 -20.49 11.73
N ALA A 246 11.23 -19.46 12.50
CA ALA A 246 10.30 -19.64 13.62
C ALA A 246 8.93 -20.13 13.14
N LEU A 247 8.43 -19.60 12.02
CA LEU A 247 7.15 -20.01 11.43
C LEU A 247 7.18 -21.45 10.91
N LEU A 248 8.26 -21.85 10.24
CA LEU A 248 8.42 -23.23 9.76
C LEU A 248 8.54 -24.24 10.92
N ASN A 249 9.24 -23.86 11.99
CA ASN A 249 9.31 -24.67 13.22
C ASN A 249 7.93 -24.81 13.86
N GLN A 250 7.24 -23.71 14.05
CA GLN A 250 5.86 -23.71 14.61
C GLN A 250 4.92 -24.55 13.74
N GLY A 251 5.01 -24.48 12.41
CA GLY A 251 4.22 -25.32 11.53
C GLY A 251 4.45 -26.82 11.74
N ARG A 252 5.71 -27.22 11.99
CA ARG A 252 6.06 -28.62 12.32
C ARG A 252 5.49 -29.04 13.68
N GLU A 253 5.64 -28.19 14.68
CA GLU A 253 5.08 -28.43 16.04
C GLU A 253 3.56 -28.55 16.03
N LEU A 254 2.89 -27.80 15.16
CA LEU A 254 1.43 -27.85 14.98
C LEU A 254 0.98 -29.01 14.07
N GLY A 255 1.89 -29.84 13.54
CA GLY A 255 1.56 -30.98 12.68
C GLY A 255 1.07 -30.61 11.28
N ILE A 256 1.44 -29.43 10.78
CA ILE A 256 1.07 -28.93 9.44
C ILE A 256 2.30 -28.65 8.56
N GLY A 257 3.49 -29.12 8.96
CA GLY A 257 4.72 -28.82 8.21
C GLY A 257 4.70 -29.28 6.75
N ASP A 258 4.09 -30.41 6.47
CA ASP A 258 3.89 -30.98 5.13
C ASP A 258 2.81 -30.23 4.29
N ARG A 259 2.00 -29.41 4.93
CA ARG A 259 0.99 -28.57 4.30
C ARG A 259 1.53 -27.21 3.86
N ILE A 260 2.68 -26.79 4.39
CA ILE A 260 3.26 -25.46 4.13
C ILE A 260 4.11 -25.52 2.85
N VAL A 261 3.77 -24.67 1.90
CA VAL A 261 4.57 -24.33 0.72
C VAL A 261 5.14 -22.93 0.95
N GLN A 262 6.43 -22.86 1.29
CA GLN A 262 7.09 -21.57 1.56
C GLN A 262 7.99 -21.19 0.38
N LEU A 263 7.82 -19.96 -0.10
CA LEU A 263 8.61 -19.38 -1.17
C LEU A 263 9.24 -18.07 -0.68
N ASP A 264 10.44 -17.81 -1.11
CA ASP A 264 11.05 -16.50 -0.91
C ASP A 264 10.39 -15.45 -1.80
N SER A 265 10.73 -14.18 -1.60
CA SER A 265 10.16 -13.11 -2.43
C SER A 265 10.56 -13.29 -3.89
N VAL A 266 9.57 -13.15 -4.76
CA VAL A 266 9.71 -13.12 -6.22
C VAL A 266 9.66 -11.67 -6.73
N LYS A 267 9.84 -11.45 -8.02
CA LYS A 267 9.63 -10.14 -8.63
C LYS A 267 8.17 -9.75 -8.55
N HIS A 268 7.91 -8.45 -8.49
CA HIS A 268 6.54 -7.93 -8.33
C HIS A 268 5.59 -8.40 -9.45
N ASP A 269 6.08 -8.47 -10.68
CA ASP A 269 5.32 -8.96 -11.84
C ASP A 269 4.99 -10.46 -11.77
N GLU A 270 5.77 -11.24 -11.02
CA GLU A 270 5.54 -12.66 -10.80
C GLU A 270 4.51 -12.91 -9.67
N VAL A 271 4.32 -11.96 -8.74
CA VAL A 271 3.41 -12.12 -7.58
C VAL A 271 1.99 -12.47 -8.02
N ALA A 272 1.50 -11.89 -9.12
CA ALA A 272 0.16 -12.11 -9.65
C ALA A 272 -0.15 -13.58 -9.95
N GLN A 273 0.85 -14.35 -10.44
CA GLN A 273 0.70 -15.79 -10.72
C GLN A 273 0.50 -16.59 -9.43
N TYR A 274 1.24 -16.25 -8.37
CA TYR A 274 1.12 -16.91 -7.07
C TYR A 274 -0.20 -16.56 -6.38
N ILE A 275 -0.67 -15.30 -6.49
CA ILE A 275 -1.99 -14.93 -5.98
C ILE A 275 -3.07 -15.71 -6.73
N SER A 276 -3.00 -15.83 -8.07
CA SER A 276 -3.96 -16.62 -8.86
C SER A 276 -3.92 -18.11 -8.54
N ALA A 277 -2.86 -18.62 -7.92
CA ALA A 277 -2.77 -19.99 -7.44
C ALA A 277 -3.46 -20.23 -6.08
N MET A 278 -3.95 -19.19 -5.42
CA MET A 278 -4.63 -19.26 -4.12
C MET A 278 -6.14 -19.37 -4.31
N ASP A 279 -6.80 -20.11 -3.43
CA ASP A 279 -8.28 -20.14 -3.33
C ASP A 279 -8.79 -19.09 -2.33
N THR A 280 -7.94 -18.59 -1.44
CA THR A 280 -8.18 -17.43 -0.60
C THR A 280 -6.86 -16.79 -0.19
N LEU A 281 -6.83 -15.45 -0.08
CA LEU A 281 -5.70 -14.72 0.49
C LEU A 281 -6.06 -14.26 1.89
N VAL A 282 -5.16 -14.49 2.85
CA VAL A 282 -5.33 -14.07 4.25
C VAL A 282 -4.32 -12.97 4.60
N LEU A 283 -4.81 -11.85 5.14
CA LEU A 283 -3.98 -10.80 5.72
C LEU A 283 -4.30 -10.67 7.22
N PRO A 284 -3.61 -11.43 8.10
CA PRO A 284 -3.93 -11.54 9.52
C PRO A 284 -3.16 -10.51 10.36
N SER A 285 -2.94 -9.29 9.85
CA SER A 285 -2.14 -8.27 10.52
C SER A 285 -2.63 -7.99 11.94
N GLU A 286 -1.70 -7.70 12.84
CA GLU A 286 -1.96 -7.44 14.26
C GLU A 286 -1.37 -6.10 14.68
N THR A 287 -2.13 -5.30 15.40
CA THR A 287 -1.68 -4.04 15.96
C THR A 287 -0.60 -4.28 17.02
N THR A 288 0.47 -3.50 17.02
CA THR A 288 1.55 -3.60 18.00
C THR A 288 1.98 -2.23 18.52
N LEU A 289 2.27 -2.14 19.81
CA LEU A 289 2.84 -0.96 20.45
C LEU A 289 4.37 -1.02 20.59
N LYS A 290 5.01 -2.07 20.07
CA LYS A 290 6.46 -2.26 20.19
C LYS A 290 7.28 -1.32 19.32
N PHE A 291 6.70 -0.81 18.22
CA PHE A 291 7.38 0.17 17.38
C PHE A 291 7.39 1.55 18.02
N LYS A 292 8.59 2.13 18.15
CA LYS A 292 8.77 3.52 18.62
C LYS A 292 9.62 4.28 17.62
N THR A 293 9.10 5.40 17.16
CA THR A 293 9.84 6.39 16.39
C THR A 293 9.93 7.69 17.18
N LEU A 294 10.64 8.69 16.67
CA LEU A 294 10.67 10.02 17.29
C LEU A 294 9.29 10.68 17.38
N THR A 295 8.35 10.27 16.56
CA THR A 295 7.06 10.94 16.39
C THR A 295 5.86 10.03 16.62
N SER A 296 6.06 8.75 16.97
CA SER A 296 4.96 7.80 17.09
C SER A 296 5.29 6.55 17.88
N ILE A 297 4.25 5.93 18.42
CA ILE A 297 4.31 4.63 19.09
C ILE A 297 3.27 3.73 18.43
N GLY A 298 3.67 2.51 18.10
CA GLY A 298 2.81 1.48 17.54
C GLY A 298 2.85 1.38 16.01
N TRP A 299 2.22 0.35 15.56
CA TRP A 299 1.95 0.05 14.16
C TRP A 299 0.61 -0.67 14.04
N GLN A 300 -0.15 -0.37 13.03
CA GLN A 300 -1.32 -1.12 12.58
C GLN A 300 -1.38 -1.07 11.05
N GLU A 301 -2.15 -1.97 10.43
CA GLU A 301 -2.21 -2.02 8.98
C GLU A 301 -2.72 -0.70 8.39
N GLN A 302 -1.94 -0.11 7.50
CA GLN A 302 -2.29 1.18 6.93
C GLN A 302 -3.25 1.08 5.75
N PHE A 303 -3.22 -0.06 5.04
CA PHE A 303 -4.11 -0.32 3.90
C PHE A 303 -4.21 -1.82 3.58
N GLY A 304 -3.05 -2.50 3.38
CA GLY A 304 -3.02 -3.89 2.95
C GLY A 304 -3.15 -4.05 1.42
N HIS A 305 -2.19 -3.50 0.65
CA HIS A 305 -2.21 -3.53 -0.83
C HIS A 305 -2.44 -4.92 -1.41
N VAL A 306 -1.91 -5.97 -0.78
CA VAL A 306 -2.10 -7.35 -1.23
C VAL A 306 -3.58 -7.76 -1.29
N LEU A 307 -4.45 -7.14 -0.49
CA LEU A 307 -5.89 -7.39 -0.55
C LEU A 307 -6.47 -6.95 -1.90
N ILE A 308 -6.13 -5.75 -2.37
CA ILE A 308 -6.63 -5.28 -3.68
C ILE A 308 -5.99 -6.03 -4.84
N GLU A 309 -4.76 -6.52 -4.70
CA GLU A 309 -4.09 -7.40 -5.66
C GLU A 309 -4.84 -8.74 -5.79
N ALA A 310 -5.22 -9.36 -4.65
CA ALA A 310 -6.02 -10.57 -4.63
C ALA A 310 -7.44 -10.35 -5.16
N MET A 311 -8.10 -9.26 -4.75
CA MET A 311 -9.42 -8.89 -5.27
C MET A 311 -9.39 -8.70 -6.79
N ALA A 312 -8.36 -8.06 -7.36
CA ALA A 312 -8.18 -7.90 -8.80
C ALA A 312 -8.01 -9.25 -9.52
N ALA A 313 -7.42 -10.25 -8.87
CA ALA A 313 -7.28 -11.62 -9.37
C ALA A 313 -8.53 -12.50 -9.11
N GLN A 314 -9.64 -11.95 -8.60
CA GLN A 314 -10.85 -12.66 -8.19
C GLN A 314 -10.63 -13.68 -7.07
N VAL A 315 -9.58 -13.53 -6.28
CA VAL A 315 -9.29 -14.37 -5.12
C VAL A 315 -10.00 -13.78 -3.91
N PRO A 316 -10.88 -14.52 -3.21
CA PRO A 316 -11.56 -14.05 -2.02
C PRO A 316 -10.54 -13.73 -0.92
N VAL A 317 -10.81 -12.68 -0.15
CA VAL A 317 -9.89 -12.18 0.88
C VAL A 317 -10.48 -12.36 2.28
N VAL A 318 -9.60 -12.73 3.21
CA VAL A 318 -9.89 -12.76 4.64
C VAL A 318 -8.87 -11.87 5.35
N GLY A 319 -9.33 -10.91 6.12
CA GLY A 319 -8.45 -10.00 6.85
C GLY A 319 -8.78 -9.91 8.33
N SER A 320 -7.80 -9.53 9.15
CA SER A 320 -8.08 -9.12 10.53
C SER A 320 -8.78 -7.74 10.56
N ASP A 321 -9.28 -7.34 11.71
CA ASP A 321 -9.82 -5.99 11.92
C ASP A 321 -8.74 -4.93 12.22
N SER A 322 -7.47 -5.22 11.87
CA SER A 322 -6.35 -4.29 12.04
C SER A 322 -6.43 -3.10 11.08
N GLY A 323 -6.45 -1.92 11.64
CA GLY A 323 -6.33 -0.65 10.89
C GLY A 323 -7.34 -0.49 9.75
N GLU A 324 -6.85 -0.34 8.53
CA GLU A 324 -7.70 -0.06 7.36
C GLU A 324 -8.27 -1.34 6.69
N ILE A 325 -7.85 -2.54 7.09
CA ILE A 325 -8.30 -3.79 6.49
C ILE A 325 -9.83 -3.89 6.36
N PRO A 326 -10.64 -3.61 7.41
CA PRO A 326 -12.10 -3.69 7.29
C PRO A 326 -12.68 -2.75 6.23
N ASN A 327 -12.13 -1.54 6.09
CA ASN A 327 -12.59 -0.57 5.10
C ASN A 327 -12.20 -0.95 3.66
N VAL A 328 -11.02 -1.55 3.49
CA VAL A 328 -10.58 -2.08 2.17
C VAL A 328 -11.48 -3.23 1.74
N ILE A 329 -11.71 -4.20 2.61
CA ILE A 329 -12.53 -5.39 2.34
C ILE A 329 -14.01 -5.03 2.26
N ALA A 330 -14.52 -4.20 3.16
CA ALA A 330 -15.93 -3.88 3.34
C ALA A 330 -16.80 -5.17 3.41
N ASN A 331 -17.85 -5.24 2.61
CA ASN A 331 -18.74 -6.40 2.51
C ASN A 331 -18.35 -7.41 1.41
N THR A 332 -17.14 -7.30 0.85
CA THR A 332 -16.68 -8.10 -0.29
C THR A 332 -15.57 -9.10 0.06
N GLY A 333 -15.42 -9.41 1.34
CA GLY A 333 -14.52 -10.40 1.91
C GLY A 333 -14.94 -10.70 3.35
N LEU A 334 -14.09 -11.41 4.10
CA LEU A 334 -14.36 -11.79 5.48
C LEU A 334 -13.40 -11.09 6.44
N VAL A 335 -13.91 -10.63 7.57
CA VAL A 335 -13.10 -9.94 8.60
C VAL A 335 -13.22 -10.68 9.93
N PHE A 336 -12.09 -10.89 10.62
CA PHE A 336 -12.02 -11.53 11.93
C PHE A 336 -11.24 -10.65 12.93
N PRO A 337 -11.49 -10.80 14.25
CA PRO A 337 -10.76 -10.04 15.28
C PRO A 337 -9.26 -10.35 15.27
N GLU A 338 -8.41 -9.33 15.45
CA GLU A 338 -6.95 -9.50 15.55
C GLU A 338 -6.58 -10.60 16.55
N GLY A 339 -5.68 -11.52 16.16
CA GLY A 339 -5.19 -12.58 17.01
C GLY A 339 -6.17 -13.75 17.24
N ASP A 340 -7.41 -13.67 16.77
CA ASP A 340 -8.41 -14.73 16.93
C ASP A 340 -8.26 -15.82 15.86
N ALA A 341 -7.39 -16.79 16.14
CA ALA A 341 -7.19 -17.94 15.28
C ALA A 341 -8.45 -18.81 15.11
N THR A 342 -9.37 -18.81 16.08
CA THR A 342 -10.62 -19.60 16.03
C THR A 342 -11.60 -18.97 15.05
N ALA A 343 -11.80 -17.66 15.10
CA ALA A 343 -12.64 -16.94 14.17
C ALA A 343 -12.08 -17.06 12.72
N LEU A 344 -10.75 -16.90 12.54
CA LEU A 344 -10.12 -17.12 11.25
C LEU A 344 -10.34 -18.54 10.73
N ALA A 345 -10.16 -19.57 11.58
CA ALA A 345 -10.39 -20.96 11.19
C ALA A 345 -11.84 -21.21 10.77
N HIS A 346 -12.82 -20.58 11.44
CA HIS A 346 -14.23 -20.66 11.06
C HIS A 346 -14.47 -20.10 9.65
N HIS A 347 -13.90 -18.94 9.32
CA HIS A 347 -13.98 -18.36 7.98
C HIS A 347 -13.33 -19.25 6.91
N LEU A 348 -12.14 -19.79 7.21
CA LEU A 348 -11.46 -20.70 6.29
C LEU A 348 -12.27 -22.00 6.06
N CYS A 349 -12.87 -22.56 7.11
CA CYS A 349 -13.78 -23.71 6.97
C CYS A 349 -14.95 -23.39 6.03
N HIS A 350 -15.58 -22.24 6.20
CA HIS A 350 -16.71 -21.84 5.35
C HIS A 350 -16.30 -21.74 3.88
N LEU A 351 -15.16 -21.12 3.58
CA LEU A 351 -14.65 -21.02 2.20
C LEU A 351 -14.26 -22.37 1.60
N ILE A 352 -13.73 -23.30 2.41
CA ILE A 352 -13.40 -24.67 1.98
C ILE A 352 -14.67 -25.47 1.67
N ASP A 353 -15.67 -25.37 2.54
CA ASP A 353 -16.89 -26.18 2.48
C ASP A 353 -17.87 -25.66 1.41
N ASP A 354 -17.90 -24.36 1.15
CA ASP A 354 -18.75 -23.73 0.17
C ASP A 354 -17.92 -22.99 -0.91
N ARG A 355 -17.52 -23.73 -1.93
CA ARG A 355 -16.75 -23.24 -3.07
C ARG A 355 -17.53 -22.21 -3.91
N ILE A 356 -18.86 -22.30 -3.94
CA ILE A 356 -19.72 -21.36 -4.65
C ILE A 356 -19.71 -20.01 -3.91
N PHE A 357 -19.85 -20.06 -2.59
CA PHE A 357 -19.74 -18.85 -1.76
C PHE A 357 -18.35 -18.18 -1.92
N ALA A 358 -17.27 -18.97 -1.85
CA ALA A 358 -15.90 -18.46 -2.04
C ALA A 358 -15.74 -17.78 -3.40
N HIS A 359 -16.20 -18.41 -4.48
CA HIS A 359 -16.15 -17.83 -5.82
C HIS A 359 -16.95 -16.53 -5.92
N ASN A 360 -18.19 -16.50 -5.42
CA ASN A 360 -19.03 -15.30 -5.45
C ASN A 360 -18.41 -14.16 -4.65
N LEU A 361 -17.77 -14.46 -3.51
CA LEU A 361 -17.07 -13.48 -2.70
C LEU A 361 -15.88 -12.90 -3.47
N GLY A 362 -15.10 -13.73 -4.19
CA GLY A 362 -14.03 -13.27 -5.08
C GLY A 362 -14.51 -12.33 -6.18
N LEU A 363 -15.68 -12.64 -6.81
CA LEU A 363 -16.29 -11.76 -7.81
C LEU A 363 -16.73 -10.41 -7.24
N GLN A 364 -17.31 -10.39 -6.03
CA GLN A 364 -17.66 -9.14 -5.35
C GLN A 364 -16.42 -8.30 -5.02
N GLY A 365 -15.34 -8.94 -4.54
CA GLY A 365 -14.05 -8.31 -4.34
C GLY A 365 -13.51 -7.68 -5.62
N TYR A 366 -13.53 -8.42 -6.71
CA TYR A 366 -13.11 -7.93 -8.02
C TYR A 366 -13.89 -6.69 -8.46
N GLN A 367 -15.22 -6.72 -8.39
CA GLN A 367 -16.05 -5.57 -8.75
C GLN A 367 -15.70 -4.32 -7.91
N ARG A 368 -15.51 -4.48 -6.60
CA ARG A 368 -15.07 -3.40 -5.72
C ARG A 368 -13.70 -2.88 -6.10
N CYS A 369 -12.74 -3.76 -6.37
CA CYS A 369 -11.38 -3.40 -6.76
C CYS A 369 -11.39 -2.59 -8.07
N MET A 370 -12.10 -3.07 -9.10
CA MET A 370 -12.20 -2.38 -10.39
C MET A 370 -12.84 -0.99 -10.26
N ALA A 371 -13.84 -0.85 -9.37
CA ALA A 371 -14.51 0.42 -9.16
C ALA A 371 -13.68 1.45 -8.38
N LYS A 372 -12.82 1.00 -7.43
CA LYS A 372 -12.20 1.90 -6.44
C LYS A 372 -10.67 1.89 -6.42
N TYR A 373 -10.03 0.78 -6.75
CA TYR A 373 -8.61 0.58 -6.39
C TYR A 373 -7.67 0.36 -7.57
N THR A 374 -8.17 0.38 -8.81
CA THR A 374 -7.27 0.38 -9.97
C THR A 374 -6.53 1.72 -10.10
N ASN A 375 -5.35 1.71 -10.71
CA ASN A 375 -4.64 2.95 -11.00
C ASN A 375 -5.50 3.94 -11.81
N ARG A 376 -6.36 3.44 -12.69
CA ARG A 376 -7.30 4.26 -13.48
C ARG A 376 -8.39 4.88 -12.62
N ALA A 377 -8.99 4.13 -11.69
CA ALA A 377 -10.00 4.64 -10.78
C ALA A 377 -9.41 5.74 -9.88
N LEU A 378 -8.25 5.49 -9.29
CA LEU A 378 -7.55 6.44 -8.45
C LEU A 378 -7.08 7.69 -9.22
N ALA A 379 -6.66 7.56 -10.48
CA ALA A 379 -6.29 8.70 -11.31
C ALA A 379 -7.48 9.64 -11.54
N LYS A 380 -8.67 9.09 -11.81
CA LYS A 380 -9.91 9.87 -11.96
C LYS A 380 -10.28 10.58 -10.67
N GLU A 381 -10.31 9.85 -9.56
CA GLU A 381 -10.63 10.40 -8.23
C GLU A 381 -9.63 11.48 -7.80
N THR A 382 -8.33 11.28 -8.07
CA THR A 382 -7.29 12.28 -7.83
C THR A 382 -7.54 13.55 -8.65
N LEU A 383 -7.91 13.41 -9.92
CA LEU A 383 -8.22 14.56 -10.79
C LEU A 383 -9.46 15.33 -10.31
N GLU A 384 -10.51 14.64 -9.92
CA GLU A 384 -11.72 15.23 -9.34
C GLU A 384 -11.40 16.00 -8.07
N PHE A 385 -10.60 15.41 -7.18
CA PHE A 385 -10.13 16.07 -5.97
C PHE A 385 -9.34 17.35 -6.29
N TYR A 386 -8.38 17.32 -7.23
CA TYR A 386 -7.63 18.53 -7.61
C TYR A 386 -8.52 19.62 -8.20
N ARG A 387 -9.55 19.25 -8.94
CA ARG A 387 -10.50 20.21 -9.51
C ARG A 387 -11.42 20.83 -8.48
N SER A 388 -11.59 20.21 -7.31
CA SER A 388 -12.39 20.73 -6.20
C SER A 388 -11.66 21.75 -5.31
N LEU A 389 -10.32 21.88 -5.46
CA LEU A 389 -9.48 22.83 -4.71
C LEU A 389 -9.50 24.23 -5.33
#